data_de39b0d1f61430fbf9a1cad22db9e878
#
_entry.id   de39b0d1f61430fbf9a1cad22db9e878
#
_cell.length_a   1.000
_cell.length_b   1.000
_cell.length_c   1.000
_cell.angle_alpha   90.00
_cell.angle_beta   90.00
_cell.angle_gamma   90.00
#
_symmetry.space_group_name_H-M   'P 1'
#
loop_
_entity.id
_entity.type
_entity.pdbx_description
1 polymer ?
#
loop_
_entity_poly.entity_id
_entity_poly.type
_entity_poly.pdbx_seq_one_letter_code
_entity_poly.pdbx_strand_id
1 'polypeptide(L)'
;MIIAVFDECSRRVDIDGKLTQWDYGQVLQICGMQIQEKQIQVHFSNRCTEQAWIVLGTVEDGDIFVEIPNELLKKNGIINAYVYQTIPGEGRTTFEVRLGVKARKKPQDYEAPDDKHALEQVLEQLNKKGDRLYLEENRMQLFSGENLLSEVELPECGGSE
;
A
#
# COMPACT_ATOMS: atom_id res chain seq x y z
N MET A 1 -5.44 -0.08 14.28
CA MET A 1 -4.37 0.78 13.73
C MET A 1 -3.21 0.79 14.70
N ILE A 2 -1.99 0.63 14.21
CA ILE A 2 -0.74 0.57 14.97
C ILE A 2 0.11 1.75 14.50
N ILE A 3 0.70 2.50 15.44
CA ILE A 3 1.43 3.73 15.10
C ILE A 3 2.91 3.53 15.45
N ALA A 4 3.79 3.71 14.47
CA ALA A 4 5.23 3.78 14.59
C ALA A 4 5.68 5.23 14.40
N VAL A 5 6.36 5.80 15.38
CA VAL A 5 6.86 7.19 15.31
C VAL A 5 8.37 7.14 15.27
N PHE A 6 8.95 7.69 14.22
CA PHE A 6 10.39 7.86 14.08
C PHE A 6 10.80 9.25 14.58
N ASP A 7 11.90 9.31 15.29
CA ASP A 7 12.62 10.55 15.60
C ASP A 7 13.74 10.78 14.56
N GLU A 8 14.35 11.96 14.59
CA GLU A 8 15.38 12.36 13.62
C GLU A 8 16.64 11.46 13.64
N CYS A 9 16.87 10.73 14.72
CA CYS A 9 18.07 9.92 14.92
C CYS A 9 17.83 8.42 14.72
N SER A 10 16.58 7.96 14.80
CA SER A 10 16.24 6.56 14.77
C SER A 10 15.83 6.11 13.36
N ARG A 11 16.40 5.01 12.91
CA ARG A 11 15.97 4.32 11.68
C ARG A 11 15.24 3.02 11.96
N ARG A 12 15.01 2.70 13.23
CA ARG A 12 14.28 1.51 13.64
C ARG A 12 13.39 1.81 14.83
N VAL A 13 12.16 1.28 14.76
CA VAL A 13 11.16 1.34 15.84
C VAL A 13 10.70 -0.07 16.14
N ASP A 14 10.70 -0.45 17.42
CA ASP A 14 10.20 -1.73 17.92
C ASP A 14 8.84 -1.49 18.61
N ILE A 15 7.80 -2.24 18.20
CA ILE A 15 6.44 -2.16 18.73
C ILE A 15 5.99 -3.53 19.21
N ASP A 16 5.79 -3.66 20.52
CA ASP A 16 5.34 -4.88 21.13
C ASP A 16 3.90 -4.77 21.66
N GLY A 17 3.22 -5.91 21.68
CA GLY A 17 1.97 -6.08 22.39
C GLY A 17 0.72 -5.52 21.71
N LYS A 18 0.82 -5.03 20.49
CA LYS A 18 -0.31 -4.48 19.72
C LYS A 18 -0.96 -5.50 18.79
N LEU A 19 -0.22 -6.53 18.36
CA LEU A 19 -0.67 -7.58 17.45
C LEU A 19 -0.79 -8.91 18.17
N THR A 20 -1.79 -9.69 17.75
CA THR A 20 -2.02 -11.05 18.22
C THR A 20 -2.22 -11.97 17.01
N GLN A 21 -1.78 -13.23 17.10
CA GLN A 21 -2.05 -14.21 16.06
C GLN A 21 -3.53 -14.24 15.68
N TRP A 22 -3.79 -14.41 14.39
CA TRP A 22 -5.12 -14.47 13.79
C TRP A 22 -5.89 -13.14 13.82
N ASP A 23 -5.26 -12.02 14.16
CA ASP A 23 -5.80 -10.71 13.83
C ASP A 23 -5.76 -10.53 12.29
N TYR A 24 -6.63 -9.69 11.73
CA TYR A 24 -6.65 -9.36 10.31
C TYR A 24 -7.07 -7.90 10.10
N GLY A 25 -6.83 -7.38 8.89
CA GLY A 25 -7.17 -6.00 8.55
C GLY A 25 -6.43 -4.96 9.41
N GLN A 26 -5.22 -5.28 9.85
CA GLN A 26 -4.42 -4.38 10.67
C GLN A 26 -3.66 -3.40 9.80
N VAL A 27 -3.75 -2.11 10.15
CA VAL A 27 -3.06 -1.02 9.46
C VAL A 27 -1.91 -0.51 10.32
N LEU A 28 -0.74 -0.35 9.71
CA LEU A 28 0.43 0.31 10.28
C LEU A 28 0.49 1.73 9.73
N GLN A 29 0.48 2.71 10.65
CA GLN A 29 0.78 4.11 10.38
C GLN A 29 2.23 4.38 10.78
N ILE A 30 3.02 4.94 9.88
CA ILE A 30 4.42 5.28 10.13
C ILE A 30 4.58 6.79 10.00
N CYS A 31 4.97 7.42 11.11
CA CYS A 31 5.06 8.87 11.27
C CYS A 31 6.51 9.33 11.47
N GLY A 32 6.74 10.64 11.30
CA GLY A 32 8.04 11.26 11.59
C GLY A 32 9.04 11.18 10.45
N MET A 33 8.57 10.80 9.24
CA MET A 33 9.38 10.76 8.04
C MET A 33 8.98 11.90 7.10
N GLN A 34 9.98 12.48 6.40
CA GLN A 34 9.71 13.46 5.36
C GLN A 34 9.63 12.74 4.00
N ILE A 35 8.43 12.27 3.64
CA ILE A 35 8.17 11.57 2.38
C ILE A 35 7.36 12.49 1.48
N GLN A 36 7.81 12.64 0.23
CA GLN A 36 7.15 13.48 -0.79
C GLN A 36 6.33 12.66 -1.78
N GLU A 37 6.59 11.37 -1.88
CA GLU A 37 5.86 10.46 -2.73
C GLU A 37 4.44 10.25 -2.20
N LYS A 38 3.46 10.07 -3.11
CA LYS A 38 2.08 9.73 -2.73
C LYS A 38 1.91 8.27 -2.31
N GLN A 39 2.83 7.43 -2.72
CA GLN A 39 2.85 6.00 -2.45
C GLN A 39 4.28 5.54 -2.25
N ILE A 40 4.46 4.58 -1.35
CA ILE A 40 5.76 4.00 -1.03
C ILE A 40 5.64 2.49 -0.85
N GLN A 41 6.67 1.77 -1.23
CA GLN A 41 6.72 0.33 -0.99
C GLN A 41 7.12 0.04 0.45
N VAL A 42 6.38 -0.85 1.09
CA VAL A 42 6.73 -1.42 2.39
C VAL A 42 6.88 -2.93 2.24
N HIS A 43 8.05 -3.44 2.55
CA HIS A 43 8.38 -4.85 2.45
C HIS A 43 8.22 -5.51 3.81
N PHE A 44 7.27 -6.42 3.92
CA PHE A 44 7.02 -7.16 5.14
C PHE A 44 7.64 -8.55 5.09
N SER A 45 8.26 -8.98 6.17
CA SER A 45 8.80 -10.32 6.32
C SER A 45 8.78 -10.79 7.77
N ASN A 46 8.87 -12.09 7.99
CA ASN A 46 9.16 -12.68 9.29
C ASN A 46 10.20 -13.80 9.12
N ARG A 47 10.66 -14.39 10.22
CA ARG A 47 11.68 -15.48 10.18
C ARG A 47 11.23 -16.73 9.41
N CYS A 48 9.94 -16.87 9.12
CA CYS A 48 9.38 -18.05 8.48
C CYS A 48 9.05 -17.84 7.01
N THR A 49 9.29 -16.63 6.47
CA THR A 49 9.06 -16.31 5.06
C THR A 49 10.38 -16.33 4.29
N GLU A 50 10.41 -17.00 3.14
CA GLU A 50 11.55 -16.96 2.22
C GLU A 50 11.60 -15.67 1.41
N GLN A 51 10.42 -15.09 1.15
CA GLN A 51 10.27 -13.87 0.38
C GLN A 51 9.53 -12.82 1.18
N ALA A 52 9.84 -11.56 0.92
CA ALA A 52 9.11 -10.44 1.51
C ALA A 52 7.78 -10.21 0.77
N TRP A 53 6.75 -9.82 1.53
CA TRP A 53 5.49 -9.31 1.01
C TRP A 53 5.66 -7.82 0.69
N ILE A 54 5.46 -7.43 -0.56
CA ILE A 54 5.54 -6.04 -0.99
C ILE A 54 4.13 -5.46 -1.00
N VAL A 55 3.89 -4.46 -0.18
CA VAL A 55 2.61 -3.76 -0.07
C VAL A 55 2.83 -2.27 -0.34
N LEU A 56 1.93 -1.66 -1.09
CA LEU A 56 1.95 -0.22 -1.32
C LEU A 56 1.27 0.50 -0.17
N GLY A 57 2.04 1.34 0.52
CA GLY A 57 1.51 2.28 1.50
C GLY A 57 1.10 3.58 0.83
N THR A 58 -0.02 4.15 1.28
CA THR A 58 -0.48 5.49 0.90
C THR A 58 0.17 6.51 1.82
N VAL A 59 0.61 7.63 1.26
CA VAL A 59 1.19 8.73 2.04
C VAL A 59 0.16 9.87 2.13
N GLU A 60 -0.23 10.20 3.37
CA GLU A 60 -1.17 11.28 3.70
C GLU A 60 -0.53 12.14 4.78
N ASP A 61 -0.45 13.45 4.54
CA ASP A 61 0.16 14.44 5.45
C ASP A 61 1.59 14.09 5.92
N GLY A 62 2.34 13.34 5.11
CA GLY A 62 3.70 12.89 5.41
C GLY A 62 3.79 11.57 6.18
N ASP A 63 2.66 11.00 6.60
CA ASP A 63 2.57 9.70 7.25
C ASP A 63 2.26 8.59 6.24
N ILE A 64 2.85 7.40 6.43
CA ILE A 64 2.56 6.23 5.61
C ILE A 64 1.49 5.39 6.29
N PHE A 65 0.45 5.03 5.54
CA PHE A 65 -0.57 4.07 5.94
C PHE A 65 -0.44 2.82 5.08
N VAL A 66 -0.21 1.67 5.71
CA VAL A 66 -0.01 0.40 5.01
C VAL A 66 -0.70 -0.75 5.74
N GLU A 67 -1.36 -1.63 4.99
CA GLU A 67 -1.96 -2.83 5.54
C GLU A 67 -0.89 -3.88 5.85
N ILE A 68 -0.98 -4.49 7.03
CA ILE A 68 -0.09 -5.59 7.43
C ILE A 68 -0.65 -6.88 6.81
N PRO A 69 0.14 -7.63 6.02
CA PRO A 69 -0.33 -8.88 5.41
C PRO A 69 -0.87 -9.86 6.46
N ASN A 70 -2.12 -10.30 6.26
CA ASN A 70 -2.81 -11.22 7.18
C ASN A 70 -2.08 -12.56 7.29
N GLU A 71 -1.41 -12.98 6.21
CA GLU A 71 -0.62 -14.21 6.19
C GLU A 71 0.50 -14.21 7.24
N LEU A 72 1.12 -13.05 7.46
CA LEU A 72 2.16 -12.89 8.48
C LEU A 72 1.60 -12.94 9.91
N LEU A 73 0.34 -12.53 10.08
CA LEU A 73 -0.36 -12.57 11.36
C LEU A 73 -0.84 -13.98 11.76
N LYS A 74 -0.77 -14.95 10.86
CA LYS A 74 -1.05 -16.37 11.17
C LYS A 74 0.06 -17.03 12.02
N LYS A 75 1.24 -16.39 12.12
CA LYS A 75 2.39 -16.89 12.88
C LYS A 75 2.76 -15.91 13.99
N ASN A 76 3.14 -16.45 15.16
CA ASN A 76 3.68 -15.62 16.23
C ASN A 76 5.14 -15.26 15.96
N GLY A 77 5.64 -14.22 16.60
CA GLY A 77 7.01 -13.76 16.48
C GLY A 77 7.10 -12.32 16.04
N ILE A 78 8.17 -11.98 15.36
CA ILE A 78 8.43 -10.61 14.91
C ILE A 78 8.16 -10.52 13.40
N ILE A 79 7.34 -9.55 13.02
CA ILE A 79 7.19 -9.09 11.65
C ILE A 79 8.09 -7.86 11.49
N ASN A 80 8.93 -7.87 10.46
CA ASN A 80 9.72 -6.71 10.06
C ASN A 80 9.02 -6.01 8.89
N ALA A 81 8.82 -4.71 9.01
CA ALA A 81 8.32 -3.85 7.93
C ALA A 81 9.44 -2.88 7.54
N TYR A 82 9.88 -2.96 6.29
CA TYR A 82 10.94 -2.14 5.74
C TYR A 82 10.36 -1.12 4.78
N VAL A 83 10.54 0.16 5.08
CA VAL A 83 10.20 1.24 4.14
C VAL A 83 11.27 1.27 3.05
N TYR A 84 10.86 1.06 1.81
CA TYR A 84 11.74 0.94 0.67
C TYR A 84 11.56 2.10 -0.29
N GLN A 85 12.60 2.90 -0.46
CA GLN A 85 12.61 4.02 -1.39
C GLN A 85 13.36 3.63 -2.67
N THR A 86 12.75 3.95 -3.81
CA THR A 86 13.34 3.77 -5.12
C THR A 86 13.58 5.14 -5.76
N ILE A 87 14.83 5.41 -6.09
CA ILE A 87 15.23 6.56 -6.90
C ILE A 87 15.82 6.03 -8.22
N PRO A 88 15.86 6.81 -9.31
CA PRO A 88 16.40 6.34 -10.59
C PRO A 88 17.79 5.71 -10.44
N GLY A 89 17.91 4.41 -10.73
CA GLY A 89 19.15 3.65 -10.64
C GLY A 89 19.54 3.12 -9.26
N GLU A 90 18.74 3.41 -8.21
CA GLU A 90 19.01 2.96 -6.83
C GLU A 90 17.71 2.60 -6.11
N GLY A 91 17.75 1.52 -5.34
CA GLY A 91 16.69 1.16 -4.40
C GLY A 91 17.30 0.83 -3.05
N ARG A 92 16.76 1.42 -1.97
CA ARG A 92 17.30 1.19 -0.63
C ARG A 92 16.22 1.15 0.45
N THR A 93 16.46 0.32 1.47
CA THR A 93 15.70 0.35 2.72
C THR A 93 16.13 1.54 3.56
N THR A 94 15.17 2.35 3.96
CA THR A 94 15.43 3.58 4.72
C THR A 94 15.09 3.45 6.20
N PHE A 95 13.97 2.78 6.51
CA PHE A 95 13.48 2.62 7.87
C PHE A 95 12.97 1.21 8.12
N GLU A 96 13.05 0.76 9.37
CA GLU A 96 12.59 -0.57 9.81
C GLU A 96 11.63 -0.43 10.99
N VAL A 97 10.45 -1.03 10.88
CA VAL A 97 9.52 -1.22 12.01
C VAL A 97 9.45 -2.69 12.34
N ARG A 98 9.66 -3.03 13.61
CA ARG A 98 9.53 -4.40 14.12
C ARG A 98 8.27 -4.52 14.96
N LEU A 99 7.40 -5.44 14.57
CA LEU A 99 6.09 -5.64 15.18
C LEU A 99 6.05 -7.00 15.89
N GLY A 100 5.90 -6.99 17.20
CA GLY A 100 5.74 -8.20 17.99
C GLY A 100 4.32 -8.76 17.88
N VAL A 101 4.17 -10.01 17.42
CA VAL A 101 2.90 -10.75 17.33
C VAL A 101 2.80 -11.76 18.47
N LYS A 102 1.84 -11.57 19.36
CA LYS A 102 1.57 -12.50 20.47
C LYS A 102 0.92 -13.79 19.99
N ALA A 103 1.33 -14.91 20.58
CA ALA A 103 0.71 -16.19 20.30
C ALA A 103 -0.73 -16.27 20.80
N ARG A 104 -1.63 -16.82 19.97
CA ARG A 104 -3.03 -17.13 20.31
C ARG A 104 -3.46 -18.42 19.60
N LYS A 105 -4.36 -19.18 20.19
CA LYS A 105 -4.98 -20.33 19.50
C LYS A 105 -5.84 -19.82 18.34
N LYS A 106 -5.80 -20.57 17.22
CA LYS A 106 -6.64 -20.28 16.06
C LYS A 106 -8.12 -20.34 16.44
N PRO A 107 -8.93 -19.29 16.15
CA PRO A 107 -10.38 -19.36 16.29
C PRO A 107 -10.97 -20.44 15.36
N GLN A 108 -12.10 -21.07 15.76
CA GLN A 108 -12.72 -22.15 14.99
C GLN A 108 -13.17 -21.70 13.60
N ASP A 109 -13.76 -20.50 13.53
CA ASP A 109 -14.34 -19.94 12.30
C ASP A 109 -13.47 -18.77 11.77
N TYR A 110 -12.13 -18.96 11.77
CA TYR A 110 -11.23 -17.94 11.28
C TYR A 110 -11.24 -17.89 9.76
N GLU A 111 -11.74 -16.79 9.25
CA GLU A 111 -11.65 -16.38 7.84
C GLU A 111 -11.03 -14.99 7.77
N ALA A 112 -9.89 -14.85 7.13
CA ALA A 112 -9.30 -13.55 6.81
C ALA A 112 -9.44 -13.28 5.32
N PRO A 113 -9.64 -12.03 4.90
CA PRO A 113 -9.52 -11.66 3.50
C PRO A 113 -8.15 -12.03 2.95
N ASP A 114 -8.10 -12.36 1.65
CA ASP A 114 -6.84 -12.61 0.96
C ASP A 114 -5.98 -11.33 0.93
N ASP A 115 -4.69 -11.52 1.13
CA ASP A 115 -3.74 -10.42 1.04
C ASP A 115 -3.49 -10.04 -0.42
N LYS A 116 -3.48 -8.73 -0.71
CA LYS A 116 -3.21 -8.22 -2.05
C LYS A 116 -1.73 -7.89 -2.20
N HIS A 117 -1.11 -8.45 -3.22
CA HIS A 117 0.24 -8.06 -3.61
C HIS A 117 0.27 -6.69 -4.28
N ALA A 118 1.43 -6.02 -4.23
CA ALA A 118 1.60 -4.67 -4.80
C ALA A 118 1.15 -4.58 -6.27
N LEU A 119 1.37 -5.62 -7.06
CA LEU A 119 0.93 -5.67 -8.46
C LEU A 119 -0.59 -5.64 -8.58
N GLU A 120 -1.30 -6.39 -7.76
CA GLU A 120 -2.78 -6.42 -7.74
C GLU A 120 -3.34 -5.07 -7.31
N GLN A 121 -2.73 -4.43 -6.31
CA GLN A 121 -3.09 -3.09 -5.87
C GLN A 121 -2.89 -2.06 -6.99
N VAL A 122 -1.79 -2.13 -7.73
CA VAL A 122 -1.54 -1.27 -8.91
C VAL A 122 -2.57 -1.50 -10.01
N LEU A 123 -2.88 -2.76 -10.32
CA LEU A 123 -3.90 -3.10 -11.33
C LEU A 123 -5.28 -2.58 -10.95
N GLU A 124 -5.69 -2.71 -9.68
CA GLU A 124 -6.94 -2.13 -9.21
C GLU A 124 -6.97 -0.60 -9.33
N GLN A 125 -5.85 0.07 -9.03
CA GLN A 125 -5.76 1.52 -9.18
C GLN A 125 -5.79 1.96 -10.65
N LEU A 126 -5.14 1.21 -11.55
CA LEU A 126 -5.21 1.47 -13.00
C LEU A 126 -6.62 1.29 -13.52
N ASN A 127 -7.32 0.24 -13.10
CA ASN A 127 -8.71 0.01 -13.47
C ASN A 127 -9.65 1.14 -13.00
N LYS A 128 -9.34 1.79 -11.86
CA LYS A 128 -10.09 2.94 -11.38
C LYS A 128 -9.76 4.25 -12.12
N LYS A 129 -8.60 4.32 -12.82
CA LYS A 129 -8.15 5.52 -13.55
C LYS A 129 -8.64 5.64 -14.98
N GLY A 130 -9.42 4.67 -15.45
CA GLY A 130 -9.96 4.61 -16.81
C GLY A 130 -9.17 3.67 -17.71
N ASP A 131 -9.89 2.78 -18.36
CA ASP A 131 -9.38 1.74 -19.24
C ASP A 131 -9.78 1.93 -20.70
N ARG A 132 -10.72 2.85 -20.98
CA ARG A 132 -11.23 3.12 -22.32
C ARG A 132 -11.35 4.62 -22.57
N LEU A 133 -10.84 5.01 -23.72
CA LEU A 133 -10.99 6.37 -24.24
C LEU A 133 -11.89 6.29 -25.48
N TYR A 134 -13.02 7.00 -25.45
CA TYR A 134 -13.91 7.17 -26.59
C TYR A 134 -13.79 8.56 -27.14
N LEU A 135 -13.77 8.66 -28.45
CA LEU A 135 -13.84 9.91 -29.19
C LEU A 135 -15.10 9.85 -30.05
N GLU A 136 -16.08 10.66 -29.75
CA GLU A 136 -17.32 10.77 -30.50
C GLU A 136 -17.54 12.24 -30.89
N GLU A 137 -17.55 12.49 -32.19
CA GLU A 137 -17.62 13.85 -32.76
C GLU A 137 -16.57 14.77 -32.15
N ASN A 138 -16.99 15.68 -31.25
CA ASN A 138 -16.16 16.67 -30.55
C ASN A 138 -15.96 16.36 -29.05
N ARG A 139 -16.27 15.15 -28.61
CA ARG A 139 -16.18 14.76 -27.20
C ARG A 139 -15.19 13.65 -26.98
N MET A 140 -14.32 13.84 -26.02
CA MET A 140 -13.43 12.81 -25.52
C MET A 140 -13.92 12.36 -24.16
N GLN A 141 -14.19 11.06 -24.04
CA GLN A 141 -14.75 10.44 -22.83
C GLN A 141 -13.78 9.37 -22.31
N LEU A 142 -13.48 9.42 -21.02
CA LEU A 142 -12.67 8.44 -20.32
C LEU A 142 -13.55 7.56 -19.42
N PHE A 143 -13.49 6.26 -19.62
CA PHE A 143 -14.28 5.29 -18.86
C PHE A 143 -13.38 4.38 -18.01
N SER A 144 -13.96 3.85 -16.93
CA SER A 144 -13.44 2.70 -16.19
C SER A 144 -14.53 1.62 -16.17
N GLY A 145 -14.33 0.57 -16.94
CA GLY A 145 -15.38 -0.41 -17.24
C GLY A 145 -16.57 0.26 -17.95
N GLU A 146 -17.74 0.28 -17.32
CA GLU A 146 -18.95 0.96 -17.82
C GLU A 146 -19.15 2.36 -17.22
N ASN A 147 -18.29 2.80 -16.30
CA ASN A 147 -18.44 4.07 -15.62
C ASN A 147 -17.68 5.19 -16.35
N LEU A 148 -18.38 6.26 -16.69
CA LEU A 148 -17.78 7.51 -17.21
C LEU A 148 -17.02 8.21 -16.07
N LEU A 149 -15.72 8.40 -16.25
CA LEU A 149 -14.86 9.11 -15.27
C LEU A 149 -14.70 10.58 -15.59
N SER A 150 -14.61 10.91 -16.88
CA SER A 150 -14.37 12.28 -17.34
C SER A 150 -14.85 12.45 -18.76
N GLU A 151 -15.34 13.65 -19.07
CA GLU A 151 -15.73 14.08 -20.41
C GLU A 151 -15.14 15.46 -20.69
N VAL A 152 -14.59 15.66 -21.90
CA VAL A 152 -14.04 16.95 -22.36
C VAL A 152 -14.55 17.21 -23.78
N GLU A 153 -15.09 18.40 -24.01
CA GLU A 153 -15.41 18.88 -25.35
C GLU A 153 -14.14 19.40 -26.03
N LEU A 154 -13.89 18.90 -27.23
CA LEU A 154 -12.78 19.37 -28.06
C LEU A 154 -13.22 20.61 -28.87
N PRO A 155 -12.32 21.59 -29.06
CA PRO A 155 -12.64 22.74 -29.91
C PRO A 155 -12.89 22.27 -31.34
N GLU A 156 -13.93 22.77 -31.97
CA GLU A 156 -14.17 22.53 -33.39
C GLU A 156 -12.96 23.02 -34.18
N CYS A 157 -12.38 22.15 -35.02
CA CYS A 157 -11.40 22.58 -35.99
C CYS A 157 -12.11 23.49 -37.01
N GLY A 158 -12.02 24.78 -36.78
CA GLY A 158 -12.52 25.76 -37.73
C GLY A 158 -11.82 25.56 -39.08
N GLY A 159 -12.53 24.98 -40.03
CA GLY A 159 -12.10 24.95 -41.41
C GLY A 159 -12.06 26.41 -41.90
N SER A 160 -10.87 26.91 -42.09
CA SER A 160 -10.64 28.11 -42.87
C SER A 160 -10.88 27.78 -44.34
N GLU A 161 -11.93 28.33 -44.91
CA GLU A 161 -12.08 28.53 -46.35
C GLU A 161 -10.98 29.46 -46.90
#